data_d49357d424e0230995b3a1ac8c41f9dc
#
_entry.id   d49357d424e0230995b3a1ac8c41f9dc
#
_cell.length_a   1.000
_cell.length_b   1.000
_cell.length_c   1.000
_cell.angle_alpha   90.00
_cell.angle_beta   90.00
_cell.angle_gamma   90.00
#
_symmetry.space_group_name_H-M   'P 1'
#
loop_
_entity.id
_entity.type
_entity.pdbx_description
1 polymer ?
#
loop_
_entity_poly.entity_id
_entity_poly.type
_entity_poly.pdbx_seq_one_letter_code
_entity_poly.pdbx_strand_id
1 'polypeptide(L)'
;MENETLRFSPKQRQVLTWWQTGRWQALICDGAVRSGKTFCMGLSFFLWAQHDFNGRQFALCGKTVGALRRNLLTELVPCLRRIGMEVRENRSANTLTVVYAGHRNQFLLFGGKDASSAALIQGSTLAGLLLDETALLPRAFVEQAVARCSVRGSRLWFNCNPEGPEHWFYKEWIEKAESRGALRLHFTMEDNPGLPPEIRQRYERLYTGVFYRRFVLGEWAAAQGLVYDFFDPDKDAAEVPDGPFSAWRVSVDYGTVNPLAMGLWGEKNGVWYRVDEVYYDSRREGRQKTDAEYAEMLEQLAAGRDIQRVIVDPSAASFIETLRRKGWQVMKADNDVADGIRVTADLLRQRRIVLCRPCRDCLREMALYCWDERSGRDAPRKEHDHAMDEMRYFAMDLAGERSGGFAAISVVRKI
;
A
#
# COMPACT_ATOMS: atom_id res chain seq x y z
N MET A 1 33.06 8.02 8.69
CA MET A 1 31.70 7.48 8.88
C MET A 1 31.46 7.46 10.38
N GLU A 2 30.70 8.43 10.87
CA GLU A 2 30.37 8.53 12.29
C GLU A 2 29.65 7.26 12.72
N ASN A 3 30.04 6.73 13.88
CA ASN A 3 29.38 5.60 14.53
C ASN A 3 28.00 6.08 15.02
N GLU A 4 26.98 6.05 14.15
CA GLU A 4 25.61 6.28 14.60
C GLU A 4 25.21 5.16 15.55
N THR A 5 25.26 5.47 16.82
CA THR A 5 24.77 4.58 17.87
C THR A 5 23.25 4.47 17.74
N LEU A 6 22.73 3.29 17.44
CA LEU A 6 21.30 3.04 17.42
C LEU A 6 20.68 3.39 18.77
N ARG A 7 19.80 4.37 18.80
CA ARG A 7 19.05 4.74 20.00
C ARG A 7 17.66 4.10 19.94
N PHE A 8 17.29 3.39 20.96
CA PHE A 8 15.99 2.75 21.09
C PHE A 8 15.17 3.38 22.21
N SER A 9 13.90 3.67 21.96
CA SER A 9 12.95 4.06 23.00
C SER A 9 12.70 2.92 23.99
N PRO A 10 12.14 3.20 25.18
CA PRO A 10 11.79 2.15 26.14
C PRO A 10 10.89 1.06 25.52
N LYS A 11 9.91 1.45 24.72
CA LYS A 11 8.99 0.53 24.05
C LYS A 11 9.70 -0.31 22.97
N GLN A 12 10.60 0.29 22.21
CA GLN A 12 11.43 -0.44 21.24
C GLN A 12 12.36 -1.45 21.92
N ARG A 13 12.93 -1.11 23.10
CA ARG A 13 13.72 -2.06 23.90
C ARG A 13 12.86 -3.23 24.37
N GLN A 14 11.62 -2.99 24.77
CA GLN A 14 10.69 -4.05 25.13
C GLN A 14 10.42 -5.00 23.96
N VAL A 15 10.31 -4.49 22.72
CA VAL A 15 10.21 -5.32 21.50
C VAL A 15 11.45 -6.20 21.32
N LEU A 16 12.64 -5.68 21.62
CA LEU A 16 13.88 -6.44 21.45
C LEU A 16 14.02 -7.60 22.44
N THR A 17 13.41 -7.51 23.63
CA THR A 17 13.64 -8.43 24.75
C THR A 17 12.41 -9.20 25.24
N TRP A 18 11.21 -8.97 24.69
CA TRP A 18 9.96 -9.56 25.16
C TRP A 18 9.99 -11.09 25.27
N TRP A 19 10.68 -11.74 24.36
CA TRP A 19 10.79 -13.19 24.27
C TRP A 19 11.61 -13.81 25.43
N GLN A 20 12.43 -13.01 26.12
CA GLN A 20 13.23 -13.46 27.26
C GLN A 20 12.37 -13.73 28.51
N THR A 21 11.19 -13.10 28.60
CA THR A 21 10.33 -13.24 29.79
C THR A 21 9.65 -14.60 29.89
N GLY A 22 9.58 -15.36 28.80
CA GLY A 22 8.88 -16.65 28.73
C GLY A 22 7.36 -16.60 28.88
N ARG A 23 6.79 -15.41 29.18
CA ARG A 23 5.36 -15.24 29.50
C ARG A 23 4.45 -15.32 28.26
N TRP A 24 4.93 -14.79 27.11
CA TRP A 24 4.11 -14.58 25.93
C TRP A 24 4.52 -15.48 24.78
N GLN A 25 3.56 -15.93 23.96
CA GLN A 25 3.81 -16.73 22.77
C GLN A 25 3.83 -15.88 21.50
N ALA A 26 3.22 -14.69 21.53
CA ALA A 26 3.18 -13.77 20.41
C ALA A 26 3.47 -12.33 20.85
N LEU A 27 4.01 -11.53 19.93
CA LEU A 27 4.14 -10.08 20.03
C LEU A 27 3.30 -9.44 18.92
N ILE A 28 2.48 -8.48 19.29
CA ILE A 28 1.73 -7.64 18.35
C ILE A 28 2.22 -6.21 18.53
N CYS A 29 2.80 -5.62 17.48
CA CYS A 29 3.12 -4.20 17.42
C CYS A 29 2.19 -3.53 16.41
N ASP A 30 1.19 -2.82 16.91
CA ASP A 30 0.27 -2.02 16.10
C ASP A 30 0.49 -0.53 16.32
N GLY A 31 0.03 0.32 15.40
CA GLY A 31 0.09 1.77 15.58
C GLY A 31 0.64 2.54 14.37
N ALA A 32 1.06 3.79 14.63
CA ALA A 32 1.42 4.79 13.63
C ALA A 32 2.53 4.34 12.67
N VAL A 33 2.50 4.88 11.45
CA VAL A 33 3.61 4.74 10.49
C VAL A 33 4.88 5.42 11.03
N ARG A 34 6.05 5.04 10.51
CA ARG A 34 7.36 5.63 10.92
C ARG A 34 7.70 5.54 12.40
N SER A 35 7.00 4.73 13.18
CA SER A 35 7.29 4.51 14.61
C SER A 35 8.46 3.55 14.88
N GLY A 36 9.09 2.98 13.85
CA GLY A 36 10.21 2.06 13.96
C GLY A 36 9.85 0.61 14.30
N LYS A 37 8.54 0.25 14.28
CA LYS A 37 8.05 -1.11 14.57
C LYS A 37 8.75 -2.18 13.73
N THR A 38 8.69 -2.06 12.40
CA THR A 38 9.18 -3.06 11.45
C THR A 38 10.64 -3.42 11.70
N PHE A 39 11.50 -2.41 11.86
CA PHE A 39 12.92 -2.62 12.12
C PHE A 39 13.16 -3.33 13.45
N CYS A 40 12.57 -2.83 14.56
CA CYS A 40 12.76 -3.40 15.89
C CYS A 40 12.21 -4.83 15.97
N MET A 41 11.07 -5.11 15.34
CA MET A 41 10.50 -6.45 15.31
C MET A 41 11.35 -7.42 14.49
N GLY A 42 11.85 -6.99 13.33
CA GLY A 42 12.79 -7.78 12.55
C GLY A 42 14.06 -8.10 13.34
N LEU A 43 14.68 -7.09 13.95
CA LEU A 43 15.88 -7.29 14.76
C LEU A 43 15.61 -8.26 15.94
N SER A 44 14.51 -8.05 16.67
CA SER A 44 14.06 -8.95 17.74
C SER A 44 13.92 -10.39 17.28
N PHE A 45 13.28 -10.59 16.11
CA PHE A 45 13.04 -11.92 15.56
C PHE A 45 14.32 -12.67 15.22
N PHE A 46 15.28 -12.01 14.57
CA PHE A 46 16.56 -12.62 14.23
C PHE A 46 17.41 -12.88 15.49
N LEU A 47 17.44 -11.96 16.46
CA LEU A 47 18.16 -12.17 17.73
C LEU A 47 17.61 -13.38 18.47
N TRP A 48 16.28 -13.48 18.63
CA TRP A 48 15.64 -14.62 19.25
C TRP A 48 15.91 -15.94 18.50
N ALA A 49 15.74 -15.94 17.18
CA ALA A 49 15.94 -17.13 16.38
C ALA A 49 17.37 -17.69 16.49
N GLN A 50 18.37 -16.80 16.53
CA GLN A 50 19.78 -17.21 16.67
C GLN A 50 20.17 -17.54 18.13
N HIS A 51 19.41 -17.05 19.11
CA HIS A 51 19.63 -17.39 20.52
C HIS A 51 19.05 -18.76 20.87
N ASP A 52 17.79 -19.01 20.49
CA ASP A 52 17.03 -20.18 20.96
C ASP A 52 17.14 -21.41 20.05
N PHE A 53 17.56 -21.26 18.77
CA PHE A 53 17.47 -22.33 17.78
C PHE A 53 18.73 -22.51 16.94
N ASN A 54 18.96 -23.78 16.55
CA ASN A 54 19.97 -24.17 15.57
C ASN A 54 19.37 -25.17 14.58
N GLY A 55 19.62 -25.01 13.28
CA GLY A 55 19.16 -25.89 12.21
C GLY A 55 17.66 -25.82 11.95
N ARG A 56 16.99 -24.68 12.26
CA ARG A 56 15.54 -24.52 12.12
C ARG A 56 15.16 -23.59 10.98
N GLN A 57 13.88 -23.72 10.58
CA GLN A 57 13.25 -22.86 9.60
C GLN A 57 12.30 -21.86 10.26
N PHE A 58 12.31 -20.64 9.74
CA PHE A 58 11.48 -19.51 10.14
C PHE A 58 10.82 -18.90 8.91
N ALA A 59 9.68 -18.25 9.09
CA ALA A 59 9.04 -17.53 8.00
C ALA A 59 9.01 -16.01 8.23
N LEU A 60 9.30 -15.28 7.17
CA LEU A 60 9.08 -13.84 7.04
C LEU A 60 7.98 -13.65 5.98
N CYS A 61 6.85 -13.07 6.36
CA CYS A 61 5.68 -12.89 5.52
C CYS A 61 5.35 -11.42 5.33
N GLY A 62 4.95 -11.04 4.12
CA GLY A 62 4.45 -9.70 3.80
C GLY A 62 3.52 -9.75 2.59
N LYS A 63 2.92 -8.64 2.17
CA LYS A 63 1.98 -8.58 1.03
C LYS A 63 2.61 -9.18 -0.25
N THR A 64 3.88 -8.87 -0.50
CA THR A 64 4.70 -9.51 -1.55
C THR A 64 6.12 -9.71 -1.05
N VAL A 65 6.85 -10.67 -1.63
CA VAL A 65 8.28 -10.89 -1.32
C VAL A 65 9.11 -9.64 -1.66
N GLY A 66 8.76 -8.94 -2.74
CA GLY A 66 9.42 -7.68 -3.13
C GLY A 66 9.22 -6.57 -2.11
N ALA A 67 7.99 -6.38 -1.60
CA ALA A 67 7.70 -5.42 -0.54
C ALA A 67 8.44 -5.77 0.76
N LEU A 68 8.39 -7.04 1.17
CA LEU A 68 9.09 -7.53 2.35
C LEU A 68 10.61 -7.25 2.30
N ARG A 69 11.24 -7.45 1.14
CA ARG A 69 12.64 -7.10 0.94
C ARG A 69 12.90 -5.61 1.11
N ARG A 70 12.10 -4.77 0.46
CA ARG A 70 12.26 -3.30 0.55
C ARG A 70 11.99 -2.78 1.95
N ASN A 71 10.90 -3.21 2.57
CA ASN A 71 10.43 -2.63 3.83
C ASN A 71 11.22 -3.13 5.05
N LEU A 72 11.64 -4.41 5.02
CA LEU A 72 12.29 -5.04 6.15
C LEU A 72 13.78 -5.31 5.90
N LEU A 73 14.13 -6.03 4.84
CA LEU A 73 15.48 -6.57 4.71
C LEU A 73 16.53 -5.55 4.27
N THR A 74 16.15 -4.51 3.51
CA THR A 74 17.09 -3.49 3.02
C THR A 74 17.83 -2.80 4.17
N GLU A 75 17.14 -2.45 5.24
CA GLU A 75 17.74 -1.80 6.41
C GLU A 75 18.26 -2.81 7.45
N LEU A 76 17.57 -3.93 7.58
CA LEU A 76 17.87 -4.91 8.63
C LEU A 76 19.13 -5.73 8.35
N VAL A 77 19.35 -6.21 7.12
CA VAL A 77 20.49 -7.06 6.78
C VAL A 77 21.85 -6.38 7.05
N PRO A 78 22.05 -5.10 6.67
CA PRO A 78 23.28 -4.38 7.06
C PRO A 78 23.47 -4.30 8.58
N CYS A 79 22.37 -4.10 9.34
CA CYS A 79 22.41 -4.07 10.80
C CYS A 79 22.82 -5.43 11.39
N LEU A 80 22.21 -6.54 10.91
CA LEU A 80 22.56 -7.90 11.35
C LEU A 80 24.03 -8.22 11.10
N ARG A 81 24.56 -7.83 9.95
CA ARG A 81 25.99 -8.00 9.63
C ARG A 81 26.90 -7.19 10.56
N ARG A 82 26.48 -5.96 10.89
CA ARG A 82 27.25 -5.09 11.83
C ARG A 82 27.36 -5.67 13.23
N ILE A 83 26.34 -6.39 13.69
CA ILE A 83 26.37 -7.09 14.99
C ILE A 83 27.00 -8.48 14.92
N GLY A 84 27.62 -8.83 13.78
CA GLY A 84 28.42 -10.06 13.62
C GLY A 84 27.66 -11.26 13.06
N MET A 85 26.42 -11.10 12.59
CA MET A 85 25.70 -12.18 11.92
C MET A 85 26.17 -12.33 10.47
N GLU A 86 26.47 -13.55 10.04
CA GLU A 86 26.67 -13.85 8.62
C GLU A 86 25.33 -14.09 7.96
N VAL A 87 24.95 -13.24 7.00
CA VAL A 87 23.67 -13.31 6.28
C VAL A 87 23.93 -13.57 4.80
N ARG A 88 23.43 -14.70 4.31
CA ARG A 88 23.47 -15.10 2.89
C ARG A 88 22.07 -15.17 2.32
N GLU A 89 21.78 -14.41 1.27
CA GLU A 89 20.49 -14.41 0.57
C GLU A 89 20.56 -15.29 -0.67
N ASN A 90 19.56 -16.18 -0.84
CA ASN A 90 19.27 -16.84 -2.09
C ASN A 90 17.98 -16.27 -2.68
N ARG A 91 18.11 -15.39 -3.67
CA ARG A 91 16.98 -14.67 -4.25
C ARG A 91 16.04 -15.55 -5.07
N SER A 92 16.56 -16.55 -5.77
CA SER A 92 15.76 -17.47 -6.58
C SER A 92 14.90 -18.39 -5.71
N ALA A 93 15.43 -18.83 -4.56
CA ALA A 93 14.71 -19.67 -3.61
C ALA A 93 13.90 -18.86 -2.57
N ASN A 94 13.96 -17.53 -2.59
CA ASN A 94 13.34 -16.65 -1.58
C ASN A 94 13.74 -17.04 -0.14
N THR A 95 15.04 -17.23 0.12
CA THR A 95 15.53 -17.65 1.45
C THR A 95 16.71 -16.81 1.92
N LEU A 96 16.83 -16.68 3.25
CA LEU A 96 18.02 -16.19 3.91
C LEU A 96 18.60 -17.31 4.80
N THR A 97 19.91 -17.52 4.74
CA THR A 97 20.63 -18.33 5.71
C THR A 97 21.38 -17.38 6.64
N VAL A 98 21.18 -17.51 7.94
CA VAL A 98 21.87 -16.69 8.95
C VAL A 98 22.68 -17.57 9.86
N VAL A 99 23.94 -17.18 10.08
CA VAL A 99 24.87 -17.86 11.01
C VAL A 99 25.33 -16.86 12.06
N TYR A 100 25.22 -17.25 13.33
CA TYR A 100 25.68 -16.44 14.46
C TYR A 100 25.96 -17.33 15.68
N ALA A 101 27.05 -17.10 16.37
CA ALA A 101 27.45 -17.85 17.58
C ALA A 101 27.36 -19.38 17.44
N GLY A 102 27.71 -19.93 16.26
CA GLY A 102 27.64 -21.36 15.97
C GLY A 102 26.24 -21.87 15.56
N HIS A 103 25.22 -21.08 15.66
CA HIS A 103 23.86 -21.44 15.20
C HIS A 103 23.67 -21.06 13.73
N ARG A 104 23.07 -21.96 12.95
CA ARG A 104 22.72 -21.76 11.55
C ARG A 104 21.24 -22.01 11.33
N ASN A 105 20.51 -20.99 10.94
CA ASN A 105 19.07 -21.06 10.69
C ASN A 105 18.70 -20.54 9.29
N GLN A 106 17.54 -20.98 8.80
CA GLN A 106 17.02 -20.59 7.49
C GLN A 106 15.72 -19.80 7.65
N PHE A 107 15.61 -18.69 6.91
CA PHE A 107 14.43 -17.82 6.90
C PHE A 107 13.82 -17.82 5.50
N LEU A 108 12.58 -18.29 5.40
CA LEU A 108 11.81 -18.40 4.16
C LEU A 108 10.99 -17.13 3.98
N LEU A 109 10.98 -16.56 2.77
CA LEU A 109 10.25 -15.36 2.44
C LEU A 109 8.96 -15.70 1.68
N PHE A 110 7.81 -15.32 2.21
CA PHE A 110 6.50 -15.56 1.61
C PHE A 110 5.75 -14.26 1.32
N GLY A 111 5.09 -14.21 0.16
CA GLY A 111 4.13 -13.18 -0.21
C GLY A 111 2.71 -13.68 -0.02
N GLY A 112 1.90 -12.94 0.77
CA GLY A 112 0.47 -13.22 1.00
C GLY A 112 -0.41 -12.25 0.23
N LYS A 113 -0.38 -12.29 -1.12
CA LYS A 113 -1.12 -11.34 -1.95
C LYS A 113 -2.64 -11.59 -1.89
N ASP A 114 -3.04 -12.86 -1.90
CA ASP A 114 -4.43 -13.30 -1.94
C ASP A 114 -4.63 -14.61 -1.14
N ALA A 115 -5.86 -15.08 -1.05
CA ALA A 115 -6.20 -16.29 -0.28
C ALA A 115 -5.48 -17.55 -0.82
N SER A 116 -5.20 -17.63 -2.11
CA SER A 116 -4.49 -18.78 -2.72
C SER A 116 -3.04 -18.88 -2.27
N SER A 117 -2.45 -17.76 -1.84
CA SER A 117 -1.09 -17.68 -1.29
C SER A 117 -0.90 -18.55 -0.04
N ALA A 118 -1.99 -18.94 0.65
CA ALA A 118 -1.94 -19.87 1.78
C ALA A 118 -1.33 -21.23 1.40
N ALA A 119 -1.46 -21.66 0.15
CA ALA A 119 -0.86 -22.88 -0.36
C ALA A 119 0.69 -22.86 -0.36
N LEU A 120 1.29 -21.68 -0.49
CA LEU A 120 2.75 -21.52 -0.55
C LEU A 120 3.45 -21.92 0.75
N ILE A 121 2.78 -21.77 1.90
CA ILE A 121 3.34 -22.06 3.22
C ILE A 121 2.96 -23.47 3.71
N GLN A 122 2.12 -24.18 2.96
CA GLN A 122 1.74 -25.56 3.28
C GLN A 122 2.98 -26.48 3.26
N GLY A 123 3.00 -27.46 4.15
CA GLY A 123 4.10 -28.43 4.26
C GLY A 123 5.34 -27.92 5.00
N SER A 124 5.42 -26.63 5.34
CA SER A 124 6.50 -26.08 6.14
C SER A 124 6.34 -26.44 7.63
N THR A 125 7.46 -26.67 8.32
CA THR A 125 7.51 -26.79 9.79
C THR A 125 8.38 -25.67 10.32
N LEU A 126 7.76 -24.69 10.99
CA LEU A 126 8.40 -23.44 11.37
C LEU A 126 8.65 -23.38 12.87
N ALA A 127 9.82 -22.84 13.22
CA ALA A 127 10.16 -22.50 14.61
C ALA A 127 9.69 -21.09 14.98
N GLY A 128 9.36 -20.26 14.02
CA GLY A 128 8.82 -18.92 14.27
C GLY A 128 8.34 -18.22 13.02
N LEU A 129 7.53 -17.19 13.22
CA LEU A 129 6.85 -16.45 12.16
C LEU A 129 6.88 -14.96 12.45
N LEU A 130 7.31 -14.16 11.48
CA LEU A 130 7.13 -12.72 11.45
C LEU A 130 6.26 -12.33 10.27
N LEU A 131 5.15 -11.63 10.56
CA LEU A 131 4.25 -11.07 9.55
C LEU A 131 4.40 -9.55 9.55
N ASP A 132 4.86 -9.00 8.44
CA ASP A 132 4.90 -7.56 8.21
C ASP A 132 3.61 -7.12 7.52
N GLU A 133 3.09 -5.96 7.92
CA GLU A 133 1.81 -5.43 7.43
C GLU A 133 0.65 -6.44 7.57
N THR A 134 0.53 -7.08 8.72
CA THR A 134 -0.39 -8.21 8.97
C THR A 134 -1.84 -7.88 8.61
N ALA A 135 -2.29 -6.64 8.83
CA ALA A 135 -3.65 -6.21 8.50
C ALA A 135 -3.93 -6.24 6.98
N LEU A 136 -2.91 -6.14 6.14
CA LEU A 136 -3.04 -6.21 4.68
C LEU A 136 -3.00 -7.65 4.13
N LEU A 137 -2.75 -8.64 4.99
CA LEU A 137 -2.66 -10.04 4.59
C LEU A 137 -4.04 -10.73 4.66
N PRO A 138 -4.38 -11.62 3.71
CA PRO A 138 -5.59 -12.41 3.79
C PRO A 138 -5.63 -13.26 5.06
N ARG A 139 -6.79 -13.30 5.73
CA ARG A 139 -6.99 -14.06 6.96
C ARG A 139 -6.55 -15.52 6.81
N ALA A 140 -6.95 -16.19 5.72
CA ALA A 140 -6.61 -17.59 5.46
C ALA A 140 -5.09 -17.82 5.38
N PHE A 141 -4.34 -16.86 4.80
CA PHE A 141 -2.88 -16.93 4.73
C PHE A 141 -2.27 -16.83 6.14
N VAL A 142 -2.72 -15.88 6.95
CA VAL A 142 -2.20 -15.67 8.31
C VAL A 142 -2.51 -16.88 9.20
N GLU A 143 -3.74 -17.39 9.19
CA GLU A 143 -4.15 -18.58 9.95
C GLU A 143 -3.32 -19.82 9.54
N GLN A 144 -3.10 -20.00 8.24
CA GLN A 144 -2.26 -21.10 7.74
C GLN A 144 -0.80 -20.94 8.19
N ALA A 145 -0.23 -19.73 8.14
CA ALA A 145 1.14 -19.46 8.57
C ALA A 145 1.32 -19.75 10.07
N VAL A 146 0.38 -19.29 10.89
CA VAL A 146 0.37 -19.57 12.35
C VAL A 146 0.32 -21.08 12.61
N ALA A 147 -0.54 -21.82 11.90
CA ALA A 147 -0.65 -23.27 12.05
C ALA A 147 0.64 -24.04 11.70
N ARG A 148 1.55 -23.45 10.93
CA ARG A 148 2.87 -24.07 10.61
C ARG A 148 3.90 -23.91 11.72
N CYS A 149 3.69 -23.03 12.69
CA CYS A 149 4.59 -22.84 13.84
C CYS A 149 4.37 -23.94 14.88
N SER A 150 4.85 -25.15 14.59
CA SER A 150 4.63 -26.37 15.39
C SER A 150 5.88 -26.89 16.12
N VAL A 151 7.01 -26.18 16.01
CA VAL A 151 8.23 -26.52 16.76
C VAL A 151 8.06 -26.08 18.21
N ARG A 152 8.51 -26.90 19.15
CA ARG A 152 8.49 -26.55 20.59
C ARG A 152 9.25 -25.23 20.84
N GLY A 153 8.61 -24.28 21.52
CA GLY A 153 9.16 -22.95 21.77
C GLY A 153 8.93 -21.94 20.63
N SER A 154 8.17 -22.31 19.59
CA SER A 154 7.84 -21.39 18.49
C SER A 154 7.12 -20.14 19.00
N ARG A 155 7.39 -19.01 18.34
CA ARG A 155 6.79 -17.71 18.67
C ARG A 155 6.41 -16.93 17.43
N LEU A 156 5.51 -15.95 17.60
CA LEU A 156 4.88 -15.18 16.53
C LEU A 156 5.13 -13.69 16.72
N TRP A 157 5.42 -12.98 15.63
CA TRP A 157 5.54 -11.52 15.55
C TRP A 157 4.54 -10.98 14.51
N PHE A 158 3.63 -10.10 14.95
CA PHE A 158 2.63 -9.45 14.11
C PHE A 158 2.88 -7.94 14.08
N ASN A 159 3.34 -7.42 12.96
CA ASN A 159 3.51 -5.99 12.72
C ASN A 159 2.37 -5.47 11.85
N CYS A 160 1.70 -4.39 12.25
CA CYS A 160 0.66 -3.78 11.43
C CYS A 160 0.46 -2.29 11.71
N ASN A 161 -0.05 -1.59 10.70
CA ASN A 161 -0.71 -0.31 10.89
C ASN A 161 -2.21 -0.57 11.07
N PRO A 162 -2.95 0.29 11.80
CA PRO A 162 -4.37 0.12 12.01
C PRO A 162 -5.20 0.25 10.74
N GLU A 163 -6.27 -0.51 10.71
CA GLU A 163 -7.40 -0.44 9.78
C GLU A 163 -8.69 -0.05 10.54
N GLY A 164 -9.85 -0.48 10.07
CA GLY A 164 -11.10 -0.29 10.79
C GLY A 164 -11.27 -1.21 12.01
N PRO A 165 -12.08 -0.82 13.00
CA PRO A 165 -12.32 -1.62 14.21
C PRO A 165 -13.04 -2.94 13.93
N GLU A 166 -13.74 -3.06 12.78
CA GLU A 166 -14.40 -4.30 12.36
C GLU A 166 -13.45 -5.25 11.59
N HIS A 167 -12.20 -4.85 11.40
CA HIS A 167 -11.23 -5.68 10.71
C HIS A 167 -10.95 -6.98 11.48
N TRP A 168 -10.88 -8.12 10.74
CA TRP A 168 -10.72 -9.46 11.35
C TRP A 168 -9.53 -9.55 12.31
N PHE A 169 -8.39 -8.91 11.99
CA PHE A 169 -7.19 -8.96 12.82
C PHE A 169 -7.40 -8.20 14.13
N TYR A 170 -8.14 -7.07 14.10
CA TYR A 170 -8.51 -6.34 15.32
C TYR A 170 -9.36 -7.21 16.22
N LYS A 171 -10.47 -7.77 15.72
CA LYS A 171 -11.41 -8.60 16.49
C LYS A 171 -10.79 -9.89 17.03
N GLU A 172 -9.93 -10.54 16.24
CA GLU A 172 -9.40 -11.85 16.60
C GLU A 172 -8.05 -11.82 17.35
N TRP A 173 -7.25 -10.77 17.14
CA TRP A 173 -5.92 -10.70 17.72
C TRP A 173 -5.71 -9.50 18.63
N ILE A 174 -6.13 -8.28 18.23
CA ILE A 174 -5.89 -7.07 19.03
C ILE A 174 -6.76 -7.06 20.28
N GLU A 175 -8.08 -7.25 20.14
CA GLU A 175 -9.01 -7.30 21.27
C GLU A 175 -8.77 -8.51 22.19
N LYS A 176 -8.31 -9.61 21.62
CA LYS A 176 -8.11 -10.88 22.33
C LYS A 176 -6.64 -11.15 22.66
N ALA A 177 -5.76 -10.15 22.61
CA ALA A 177 -4.32 -10.34 22.71
C ALA A 177 -3.93 -11.14 23.98
N GLU A 178 -4.42 -10.75 25.12
CA GLU A 178 -4.09 -11.42 26.39
C GLU A 178 -4.56 -12.86 26.44
N SER A 179 -5.80 -13.14 26.01
CA SER A 179 -6.36 -14.51 25.97
C SER A 179 -5.66 -15.42 24.97
N ARG A 180 -5.01 -14.84 23.96
CA ARG A 180 -4.16 -15.55 22.98
C ARG A 180 -2.70 -15.67 23.42
N GLY A 181 -2.35 -15.23 24.64
CA GLY A 181 -0.96 -15.22 25.10
C GLY A 181 -0.09 -14.27 24.32
N ALA A 182 -0.64 -13.18 23.80
CA ALA A 182 0.08 -12.19 23.03
C ALA A 182 0.35 -10.91 23.82
N LEU A 183 1.59 -10.42 23.79
CA LEU A 183 1.94 -9.08 24.24
C LEU A 183 1.57 -8.08 23.15
N ARG A 184 0.68 -7.14 23.43
CA ARG A 184 0.37 -6.04 22.54
C ARG A 184 1.13 -4.78 22.95
N LEU A 185 1.81 -4.16 21.98
CA LEU A 185 2.50 -2.89 22.14
C LEU A 185 1.99 -1.92 21.07
N HIS A 186 1.26 -0.90 21.50
CA HIS A 186 0.77 0.14 20.64
C HIS A 186 1.81 1.24 20.45
N PHE A 187 2.09 1.62 19.18
CA PHE A 187 3.12 2.57 18.80
C PHE A 187 2.56 3.86 18.22
N THR A 188 3.16 4.98 18.61
CA THR A 188 3.00 6.29 17.98
C THR A 188 4.31 6.71 17.30
N MET A 189 4.29 7.80 16.53
CA MET A 189 5.53 8.34 15.92
C MET A 189 6.55 8.79 16.96
N GLU A 190 6.10 9.13 18.19
CA GLU A 190 6.97 9.55 19.31
C GLU A 190 7.85 8.41 19.82
N ASP A 191 7.42 7.17 19.60
CA ASP A 191 8.19 6.00 20.01
C ASP A 191 9.45 5.77 19.15
N ASN A 192 9.65 6.56 18.09
CA ASN A 192 10.84 6.48 17.23
C ASN A 192 11.79 7.67 17.48
N PRO A 193 12.83 7.51 18.31
CA PRO A 193 13.80 8.57 18.59
C PRO A 193 14.65 8.96 17.37
N GLY A 194 14.67 8.15 16.32
CA GLY A 194 15.36 8.44 15.06
C GLY A 194 14.51 9.18 14.02
N LEU A 195 13.24 9.50 14.32
CA LEU A 195 12.36 10.22 13.39
C LEU A 195 12.56 11.73 13.54
N PRO A 196 13.09 12.44 12.50
CA PRO A 196 13.27 13.88 12.55
C PRO A 196 11.93 14.62 12.74
N PRO A 197 11.89 15.71 13.55
CA PRO A 197 10.65 16.46 13.79
C PRO A 197 9.98 17.00 12.51
N GLU A 198 10.76 17.44 11.53
CA GLU A 198 10.26 17.91 10.24
C GLU A 198 9.58 16.80 9.42
N ILE A 199 10.04 15.56 9.53
CA ILE A 199 9.39 14.43 8.90
C ILE A 199 8.06 14.12 9.59
N ARG A 200 8.02 14.15 10.94
CA ARG A 200 6.79 14.00 11.71
C ARG A 200 5.76 15.07 11.31
N GLN A 201 6.12 16.35 11.31
CA GLN A 201 5.24 17.44 10.90
C GLN A 201 4.74 17.28 9.46
N ARG A 202 5.58 16.74 8.57
CA ARG A 202 5.16 16.44 7.20
C ARG A 202 4.03 15.39 7.18
N TYR A 203 4.12 14.33 7.97
CA TYR A 203 3.07 13.32 8.07
C TYR A 203 1.80 13.87 8.71
N GLU A 204 1.92 14.71 9.74
CA GLU A 204 0.80 15.38 10.39
C GLU A 204 0.02 16.30 9.43
N ARG A 205 0.71 16.94 8.48
CA ARG A 205 0.08 17.77 7.44
C ARG A 205 -0.45 16.96 6.25
N LEU A 206 0.15 15.80 5.98
CA LEU A 206 -0.18 14.98 4.82
C LEU A 206 -1.51 14.25 5.02
N TYR A 207 -1.77 13.74 6.22
CA TYR A 207 -2.96 12.95 6.51
C TYR A 207 -4.03 13.77 7.21
N THR A 208 -5.32 13.50 6.87
CA THR A 208 -6.50 14.04 7.56
C THR A 208 -7.54 12.94 7.75
N GLY A 209 -8.64 13.25 8.46
CA GLY A 209 -9.75 12.32 8.66
C GLY A 209 -9.29 10.96 9.23
N VAL A 210 -9.81 9.90 8.69
CA VAL A 210 -9.50 8.53 9.13
C VAL A 210 -8.04 8.16 8.93
N PHE A 211 -7.38 8.64 7.87
CA PHE A 211 -5.98 8.34 7.61
C PHE A 211 -5.05 9.02 8.63
N TYR A 212 -5.38 10.23 9.11
CA TYR A 212 -4.66 10.86 10.21
C TYR A 212 -4.77 10.02 11.48
N ARG A 213 -5.98 9.59 11.83
CA ARG A 213 -6.23 8.75 13.00
C ARG A 213 -5.44 7.44 12.93
N ARG A 214 -5.42 6.77 11.77
CA ARG A 214 -4.74 5.48 11.61
C ARG A 214 -3.22 5.61 11.49
N PHE A 215 -2.74 6.50 10.65
CA PHE A 215 -1.32 6.54 10.29
C PHE A 215 -0.50 7.48 11.16
N VAL A 216 -1.10 8.53 11.73
CA VAL A 216 -0.41 9.47 12.62
C VAL A 216 -0.66 9.11 14.08
N LEU A 217 -1.93 8.95 14.48
CA LEU A 217 -2.28 8.60 15.87
C LEU A 217 -2.18 7.11 16.16
N GLY A 218 -2.19 6.26 15.12
CA GLY A 218 -2.11 4.81 15.28
C GLY A 218 -3.41 4.14 15.72
N GLU A 219 -4.55 4.81 15.58
CA GLU A 219 -5.85 4.33 16.07
C GLU A 219 -6.53 3.36 15.09
N TRP A 220 -7.19 2.33 15.60
CA TRP A 220 -8.12 1.50 14.84
C TRP A 220 -9.43 2.26 14.67
N ALA A 221 -9.53 3.09 13.64
CA ALA A 221 -10.62 4.02 13.43
C ALA A 221 -11.49 3.62 12.23
N ALA A 222 -12.82 3.68 12.39
CA ALA A 222 -13.75 3.48 11.29
C ALA A 222 -13.67 4.64 10.29
N ALA A 223 -13.72 4.32 9.00
CA ALA A 223 -13.88 5.30 7.94
C ALA A 223 -15.36 5.73 7.89
N GLN A 224 -15.61 7.03 7.93
CA GLN A 224 -16.95 7.61 7.96
C GLN A 224 -17.01 8.90 7.15
N GLY A 225 -18.19 9.23 6.62
CA GLY A 225 -18.43 10.46 5.88
C GLY A 225 -17.82 10.45 4.47
N LEU A 226 -17.46 11.62 3.97
CA LEU A 226 -16.83 11.79 2.66
C LEU A 226 -15.43 11.18 2.62
N VAL A 227 -15.09 10.56 1.48
CA VAL A 227 -13.75 9.98 1.26
C VAL A 227 -12.68 11.08 1.16
N TYR A 228 -13.01 12.17 0.45
CA TYR A 228 -12.13 13.33 0.29
C TYR A 228 -12.70 14.55 1.00
N ASP A 229 -12.90 14.45 2.32
CA ASP A 229 -13.51 15.45 3.20
C ASP A 229 -12.79 16.82 3.25
N PHE A 230 -11.56 16.85 2.78
CA PHE A 230 -10.71 18.05 2.71
C PHE A 230 -10.90 18.85 1.41
N PHE A 231 -11.60 18.33 0.41
CA PHE A 231 -11.78 18.94 -0.90
C PHE A 231 -13.19 19.55 -1.04
N ASP A 232 -13.23 20.84 -1.28
CA ASP A 232 -14.47 21.59 -1.57
C ASP A 232 -14.51 21.92 -3.07
N PRO A 233 -15.39 21.25 -3.87
CA PRO A 233 -15.45 21.47 -5.32
C PRO A 233 -15.64 22.93 -5.74
N ASP A 234 -16.35 23.73 -4.95
CA ASP A 234 -16.63 25.13 -5.26
C ASP A 234 -15.40 26.04 -5.07
N LYS A 235 -14.52 25.68 -4.13
CA LYS A 235 -13.33 26.47 -3.78
C LYS A 235 -12.04 25.95 -4.42
N ASP A 236 -11.91 24.61 -4.49
CA ASP A 236 -10.65 23.97 -4.85
C ASP A 236 -10.53 23.65 -6.34
N ALA A 237 -11.67 23.64 -7.09
CA ALA A 237 -11.66 23.48 -8.53
C ALA A 237 -11.05 24.71 -9.22
N ALA A 238 -10.06 24.46 -10.09
CA ALA A 238 -9.34 25.50 -10.82
C ALA A 238 -9.94 25.79 -12.20
N GLU A 239 -9.60 26.95 -12.78
CA GLU A 239 -9.74 27.16 -14.21
C GLU A 239 -8.66 26.36 -14.96
N VAL A 240 -8.95 25.99 -16.22
CA VAL A 240 -7.96 25.34 -17.07
C VAL A 240 -6.81 26.31 -17.33
N PRO A 241 -5.55 25.95 -17.03
CA PRO A 241 -4.43 26.88 -17.23
C PRO A 241 -4.23 27.23 -18.70
N ASP A 242 -4.01 28.52 -18.99
CA ASP A 242 -3.68 28.99 -20.32
C ASP A 242 -2.31 28.49 -20.81
N GLY A 243 -2.17 28.32 -22.14
CA GLY A 243 -0.93 27.97 -22.81
C GLY A 243 -0.69 26.46 -22.92
N PRO A 244 0.48 26.06 -23.46
CA PRO A 244 0.76 24.66 -23.81
C PRO A 244 0.93 23.77 -22.59
N PHE A 245 0.47 22.54 -22.73
CA PHE A 245 0.77 21.42 -21.82
C PHE A 245 1.90 20.59 -22.40
N SER A 246 2.79 20.09 -21.54
CA SER A 246 3.99 19.32 -21.89
C SER A 246 3.69 17.84 -22.17
N ALA A 247 2.60 17.30 -21.63
CA ALA A 247 2.20 15.91 -21.79
C ALA A 247 0.67 15.75 -21.61
N TRP A 248 0.13 14.70 -22.23
CA TRP A 248 -1.28 14.37 -22.14
C TRP A 248 -1.49 12.89 -21.84
N ARG A 249 -2.46 12.59 -20.98
CA ARG A 249 -2.92 11.23 -20.67
C ARG A 249 -4.44 11.18 -20.58
N VAL A 250 -4.98 9.98 -20.73
CA VAL A 250 -6.40 9.69 -20.46
C VAL A 250 -6.48 8.54 -19.48
N SER A 251 -7.35 8.64 -18.50
CA SER A 251 -7.73 7.52 -17.64
C SER A 251 -9.19 7.16 -17.84
N VAL A 252 -9.53 5.89 -17.72
CA VAL A 252 -10.85 5.36 -18.06
C VAL A 252 -11.32 4.36 -17.02
N ASP A 253 -12.46 4.65 -16.39
CA ASP A 253 -13.28 3.65 -15.70
C ASP A 253 -14.36 3.18 -16.68
N TYR A 254 -14.32 1.88 -17.05
CA TYR A 254 -15.14 1.33 -18.11
C TYR A 254 -16.40 0.70 -17.57
N GLY A 255 -17.55 1.20 -18.00
CA GLY A 255 -18.86 0.63 -17.73
C GLY A 255 -19.72 0.50 -18.97
N THR A 256 -20.44 -0.62 -19.11
CA THR A 256 -21.44 -0.82 -20.19
C THR A 256 -22.86 -0.58 -19.70
N VAL A 257 -23.18 -1.08 -18.51
CA VAL A 257 -24.46 -0.87 -17.81
C VAL A 257 -24.32 0.24 -16.77
N ASN A 258 -23.22 0.26 -16.08
CA ASN A 258 -22.81 1.35 -15.19
C ASN A 258 -22.19 2.49 -16.02
N PRO A 259 -22.14 3.70 -15.50
CA PRO A 259 -21.49 4.81 -16.19
C PRO A 259 -20.06 4.49 -16.63
N LEU A 260 -19.68 5.02 -17.78
CA LEU A 260 -18.29 5.14 -18.22
C LEU A 260 -17.80 6.53 -17.83
N ALA A 261 -16.61 6.60 -17.24
CA ALA A 261 -15.92 7.86 -16.96
C ALA A 261 -14.56 7.89 -17.66
N MET A 262 -14.25 8.97 -18.37
CA MET A 262 -12.92 9.25 -18.93
C MET A 262 -12.46 10.63 -18.48
N GLY A 263 -11.22 10.75 -17.99
CA GLY A 263 -10.60 12.01 -17.64
C GLY A 263 -9.43 12.34 -18.58
N LEU A 264 -9.42 13.55 -19.11
CA LEU A 264 -8.31 14.10 -19.88
C LEU A 264 -7.38 14.87 -18.95
N TRP A 265 -6.14 14.45 -18.89
CA TRP A 265 -5.10 15.01 -18.03
C TRP A 265 -4.00 15.66 -18.84
N GLY A 266 -3.70 16.94 -18.53
CA GLY A 266 -2.60 17.69 -19.11
C GLY A 266 -1.55 18.03 -18.05
N GLU A 267 -0.28 17.84 -18.37
CA GLU A 267 0.84 18.22 -17.50
C GLU A 267 1.33 19.63 -17.81
N LYS A 268 1.50 20.45 -16.78
CA LYS A 268 2.11 21.76 -16.89
C LYS A 268 2.93 22.08 -15.63
N ASN A 269 4.22 22.35 -15.81
CA ASN A 269 5.14 22.71 -14.73
C ASN A 269 5.20 21.69 -13.57
N GLY A 270 5.12 20.39 -13.88
CA GLY A 270 5.17 19.31 -12.89
C GLY A 270 3.83 19.06 -12.18
N VAL A 271 2.76 19.74 -12.58
CA VAL A 271 1.39 19.58 -12.07
C VAL A 271 0.50 19.00 -13.17
N TRP A 272 -0.29 18.00 -12.84
CA TRP A 272 -1.28 17.41 -13.74
C TRP A 272 -2.67 18.02 -13.49
N TYR A 273 -3.29 18.49 -14.54
CA TYR A 273 -4.62 19.09 -14.51
C TYR A 273 -5.60 18.18 -15.21
N ARG A 274 -6.70 17.82 -14.55
CA ARG A 274 -7.85 17.18 -15.18
C ARG A 274 -8.67 18.26 -15.87
N VAL A 275 -8.47 18.42 -17.17
CA VAL A 275 -8.94 19.59 -17.91
C VAL A 275 -10.29 19.38 -18.59
N ASP A 276 -10.64 18.12 -18.90
CA ASP A 276 -11.86 17.77 -19.58
C ASP A 276 -12.26 16.33 -19.23
N GLU A 277 -13.51 15.95 -19.52
CA GLU A 277 -14.04 14.63 -19.22
C GLU A 277 -15.10 14.16 -20.21
N VAL A 278 -15.26 12.84 -20.26
CA VAL A 278 -16.46 12.18 -20.79
C VAL A 278 -17.08 11.39 -19.66
N TYR A 279 -18.37 11.62 -19.43
CA TYR A 279 -19.17 10.83 -18.49
C TYR A 279 -20.43 10.35 -19.20
N TYR A 280 -20.56 9.03 -19.38
CA TYR A 280 -21.68 8.44 -20.11
C TYR A 280 -22.42 7.43 -19.24
N ASP A 281 -23.62 7.79 -18.82
CA ASP A 281 -24.52 6.90 -18.08
C ASP A 281 -25.56 6.29 -19.03
N SER A 282 -25.36 5.01 -19.38
CA SER A 282 -26.24 4.30 -20.33
C SER A 282 -27.67 4.15 -19.83
N ARG A 283 -27.88 4.15 -18.49
CA ARG A 283 -29.24 4.10 -17.91
C ARG A 283 -29.96 5.43 -18.08
N ARG A 284 -29.25 6.54 -17.86
CA ARG A 284 -29.78 7.89 -18.05
C ARG A 284 -30.06 8.21 -19.54
N GLU A 285 -29.15 7.77 -20.39
CA GLU A 285 -29.23 7.99 -21.84
C GLU A 285 -30.16 6.98 -22.57
N GLY A 286 -30.63 5.93 -21.86
CA GLY A 286 -31.50 4.90 -22.40
C GLY A 286 -30.85 4.02 -23.46
N ARG A 287 -29.53 4.08 -23.64
CA ARG A 287 -28.81 3.35 -24.68
C ARG A 287 -27.42 2.92 -24.18
N GLN A 288 -27.08 1.67 -24.42
CA GLN A 288 -25.70 1.18 -24.28
C GLN A 288 -24.89 1.49 -25.53
N LYS A 289 -23.62 1.78 -25.36
CA LYS A 289 -22.63 1.97 -26.43
C LYS A 289 -21.72 0.76 -26.57
N THR A 290 -21.24 0.56 -27.78
CA THR A 290 -20.22 -0.44 -28.11
C THR A 290 -18.81 0.09 -27.76
N ASP A 291 -17.82 -0.82 -27.70
CA ASP A 291 -16.42 -0.45 -27.52
C ASP A 291 -15.92 0.51 -28.60
N ALA A 292 -16.39 0.35 -29.84
CA ALA A 292 -16.07 1.23 -30.96
C ALA A 292 -16.58 2.66 -30.73
N GLU A 293 -17.84 2.80 -30.30
CA GLU A 293 -18.45 4.11 -29.99
C GLU A 293 -17.76 4.79 -28.82
N TYR A 294 -17.36 4.03 -27.78
CA TYR A 294 -16.57 4.56 -26.67
C TYR A 294 -15.16 4.99 -27.12
N ALA A 295 -14.53 4.23 -28.03
CA ALA A 295 -13.24 4.63 -28.59
C ALA A 295 -13.35 5.92 -29.43
N GLU A 296 -14.43 6.14 -30.16
CA GLU A 296 -14.71 7.40 -30.86
C GLU A 296 -14.88 8.58 -29.88
N MET A 297 -15.54 8.36 -28.72
CA MET A 297 -15.65 9.40 -27.69
C MET A 297 -14.26 9.73 -27.09
N LEU A 298 -13.39 8.75 -26.93
CA LEU A 298 -12.01 8.98 -26.49
C LEU A 298 -11.22 9.77 -27.54
N GLU A 299 -11.39 9.46 -28.84
CA GLU A 299 -10.76 10.20 -29.94
C GLU A 299 -11.21 11.67 -29.95
N GLN A 300 -12.49 11.93 -29.72
CA GLN A 300 -13.06 13.27 -29.59
C GLN A 300 -12.51 14.00 -28.37
N LEU A 301 -12.42 13.33 -27.22
CA LEU A 301 -11.83 13.89 -26.01
C LEU A 301 -10.35 14.23 -26.21
N ALA A 302 -9.61 13.37 -26.88
CA ALA A 302 -8.20 13.60 -27.22
C ALA A 302 -8.00 14.79 -28.17
N ALA A 303 -8.91 15.01 -29.12
CA ALA A 303 -9.00 16.18 -30.03
C ALA A 303 -7.64 16.67 -30.59
N GLY A 304 -6.88 15.78 -31.20
CA GLY A 304 -5.58 16.11 -31.85
C GLY A 304 -4.40 16.33 -30.88
N ARG A 305 -4.59 16.04 -29.57
CA ARG A 305 -3.49 16.03 -28.59
C ARG A 305 -2.70 14.74 -28.68
N ASP A 306 -1.39 14.84 -28.45
CA ASP A 306 -0.50 13.67 -28.39
C ASP A 306 -0.66 12.97 -27.02
N ILE A 307 -1.55 11.98 -26.97
CA ILE A 307 -1.84 11.20 -25.73
C ILE A 307 -0.74 10.16 -25.54
N GLN A 308 0.11 10.36 -24.56
CA GLN A 308 1.22 9.45 -24.23
C GLN A 308 0.76 8.06 -23.83
N ARG A 309 -0.35 7.94 -23.11
CA ARG A 309 -0.98 6.67 -22.70
C ARG A 309 -2.43 6.83 -22.30
N VAL A 310 -3.16 5.73 -22.43
CA VAL A 310 -4.52 5.56 -21.91
C VAL A 310 -4.49 4.53 -20.79
N ILE A 311 -4.89 4.91 -19.57
CA ILE A 311 -4.92 4.06 -18.38
C ILE A 311 -6.34 3.52 -18.25
N VAL A 312 -6.55 2.21 -18.32
CA VAL A 312 -7.88 1.57 -18.39
C VAL A 312 -8.03 0.53 -17.30
N ASP A 313 -9.24 0.43 -16.73
CA ASP A 313 -9.61 -0.67 -15.83
C ASP A 313 -9.17 -2.02 -16.42
N PRO A 314 -8.40 -2.84 -15.66
CA PRO A 314 -7.93 -4.13 -16.14
C PRO A 314 -9.04 -5.13 -16.49
N SER A 315 -10.27 -4.93 -15.99
CA SER A 315 -11.43 -5.78 -16.29
C SER A 315 -12.01 -5.55 -17.70
N ALA A 316 -11.75 -4.38 -18.32
CA ALA A 316 -12.26 -3.97 -19.63
C ALA A 316 -11.47 -4.57 -20.81
N ALA A 317 -11.31 -5.88 -20.85
CA ALA A 317 -10.42 -6.55 -21.80
C ALA A 317 -10.78 -6.28 -23.28
N SER A 318 -12.07 -6.26 -23.64
CA SER A 318 -12.54 -5.99 -25.02
C SER A 318 -12.26 -4.55 -25.44
N PHE A 319 -12.50 -3.60 -24.56
CA PHE A 319 -12.23 -2.18 -24.80
C PHE A 319 -10.72 -1.91 -24.93
N ILE A 320 -9.91 -2.50 -24.06
CA ILE A 320 -8.45 -2.43 -24.14
C ILE A 320 -7.94 -2.92 -25.50
N GLU A 321 -8.46 -4.04 -25.98
CA GLU A 321 -8.08 -4.60 -27.29
C GLU A 321 -8.55 -3.68 -28.45
N THR A 322 -9.74 -3.11 -28.35
CA THR A 322 -10.28 -2.15 -29.34
C THR A 322 -9.39 -0.91 -29.44
N LEU A 323 -8.97 -0.34 -28.30
CA LEU A 323 -8.06 0.80 -28.27
C LEU A 323 -6.67 0.47 -28.87
N ARG A 324 -6.11 -0.69 -28.54
CA ARG A 324 -4.82 -1.13 -29.07
C ARG A 324 -4.85 -1.29 -30.60
N ARG A 325 -5.93 -1.86 -31.15
CA ARG A 325 -6.13 -1.96 -32.61
C ARG A 325 -6.21 -0.62 -33.31
N LYS A 326 -6.71 0.41 -32.60
CA LYS A 326 -6.72 1.81 -33.07
C LYS A 326 -5.38 2.54 -32.88
N GLY A 327 -4.36 1.86 -32.34
CA GLY A 327 -2.99 2.39 -32.18
C GLY A 327 -2.73 3.11 -30.86
N TRP A 328 -3.65 3.08 -29.88
CA TRP A 328 -3.46 3.69 -28.58
C TRP A 328 -2.47 2.91 -27.72
N GLN A 329 -1.61 3.62 -26.99
CA GLN A 329 -0.79 3.03 -25.92
C GLN A 329 -1.65 2.82 -24.68
N VAL A 330 -2.05 1.57 -24.44
CA VAL A 330 -2.96 1.24 -23.33
C VAL A 330 -2.20 0.56 -22.20
N MET A 331 -2.31 1.16 -21.00
CA MET A 331 -1.84 0.62 -19.73
C MET A 331 -3.02 0.10 -18.92
N LYS A 332 -2.84 -1.05 -18.27
CA LYS A 332 -3.83 -1.55 -17.30
C LYS A 332 -3.63 -0.81 -15.98
N ALA A 333 -4.71 -0.28 -15.45
CA ALA A 333 -4.70 0.40 -14.17
C ALA A 333 -4.34 -0.55 -13.01
N ASP A 334 -3.71 0.00 -11.97
CA ASP A 334 -3.71 -0.61 -10.64
C ASP A 334 -5.02 -0.19 -9.95
N ASN A 335 -5.88 -1.16 -9.66
CA ASN A 335 -7.23 -0.94 -9.14
C ASN A 335 -7.36 -1.17 -7.63
N ASP A 336 -6.25 -1.21 -6.86
CA ASP A 336 -6.30 -1.25 -5.40
C ASP A 336 -7.04 -0.01 -4.87
N VAL A 337 -8.18 -0.24 -4.20
CA VAL A 337 -9.08 0.84 -3.79
C VAL A 337 -8.48 1.65 -2.63
N ALA A 338 -7.99 0.98 -1.61
CA ALA A 338 -7.49 1.65 -0.40
C ALA A 338 -6.20 2.45 -0.68
N ASP A 339 -5.23 1.84 -1.36
CA ASP A 339 -4.00 2.51 -1.77
C ASP A 339 -4.30 3.64 -2.77
N GLY A 340 -5.22 3.41 -3.71
CA GLY A 340 -5.62 4.41 -4.69
C GLY A 340 -6.27 5.65 -4.07
N ILE A 341 -7.19 5.48 -3.11
CA ILE A 341 -7.78 6.60 -2.37
C ILE A 341 -6.71 7.40 -1.64
N ARG A 342 -5.80 6.73 -0.94
CA ARG A 342 -4.71 7.36 -0.22
C ARG A 342 -3.78 8.15 -1.15
N VAL A 343 -3.33 7.54 -2.24
CA VAL A 343 -2.44 8.17 -3.22
C VAL A 343 -3.10 9.38 -3.87
N THR A 344 -4.38 9.25 -4.25
CA THR A 344 -5.15 10.36 -4.82
C THR A 344 -5.28 11.53 -3.84
N ALA A 345 -5.63 11.24 -2.57
CA ALA A 345 -5.71 12.27 -1.53
C ALA A 345 -4.37 13.00 -1.34
N ASP A 346 -3.26 12.27 -1.33
CA ASP A 346 -1.92 12.83 -1.20
C ASP A 346 -1.56 13.75 -2.38
N LEU A 347 -1.88 13.33 -3.62
CA LEU A 347 -1.60 14.11 -4.82
C LEU A 347 -2.46 15.39 -4.90
N LEU A 348 -3.74 15.31 -4.51
CA LEU A 348 -4.63 16.48 -4.43
C LEU A 348 -4.12 17.51 -3.42
N ARG A 349 -3.79 17.08 -2.19
CA ARG A 349 -3.28 17.98 -1.13
C ARG A 349 -1.95 18.64 -1.49
N GLN A 350 -1.06 17.88 -2.15
CA GLN A 350 0.21 18.41 -2.64
C GLN A 350 0.05 19.29 -3.88
N ARG A 351 -1.16 19.47 -4.39
CA ARG A 351 -1.47 20.15 -5.65
C ARG A 351 -0.65 19.62 -6.83
N ARG A 352 -0.39 18.31 -6.82
CA ARG A 352 0.28 17.62 -7.93
C ARG A 352 -0.71 17.16 -8.99
N ILE A 353 -1.94 16.92 -8.59
CA ILE A 353 -3.11 16.82 -9.44
C ILE A 353 -4.11 17.90 -9.06
N VAL A 354 -4.75 18.49 -10.04
CA VAL A 354 -5.71 19.57 -9.90
C VAL A 354 -6.93 19.29 -10.76
N LEU A 355 -8.12 19.41 -10.20
CA LEU A 355 -9.38 19.24 -10.92
C LEU A 355 -9.84 20.60 -11.46
N CYS A 356 -10.20 20.64 -12.75
CA CYS A 356 -10.65 21.85 -13.38
C CYS A 356 -12.18 21.91 -13.49
N ARG A 357 -12.75 23.13 -13.51
CA ARG A 357 -14.21 23.38 -13.54
C ARG A 357 -14.99 22.73 -14.69
N PRO A 358 -14.41 22.48 -15.89
CA PRO A 358 -15.12 21.74 -16.94
C PRO A 358 -15.46 20.29 -16.54
N CYS A 359 -14.75 19.69 -15.60
CA CYS A 359 -14.94 18.32 -15.13
C CYS A 359 -16.11 18.22 -14.13
N ARG A 360 -17.32 18.52 -14.58
CA ARG A 360 -18.52 18.67 -13.72
C ARG A 360 -18.96 17.38 -13.03
N ASP A 361 -18.89 16.25 -13.75
CA ASP A 361 -19.29 14.95 -13.19
C ASP A 361 -18.30 14.46 -12.16
N CYS A 362 -17.00 14.65 -12.39
CA CYS A 362 -15.96 14.37 -11.39
C CYS A 362 -16.14 15.22 -10.14
N LEU A 363 -16.35 16.53 -10.28
CA LEU A 363 -16.57 17.44 -9.14
C LEU A 363 -17.85 17.08 -8.38
N ARG A 364 -18.93 16.69 -9.10
CA ARG A 364 -20.17 16.19 -8.49
C ARG A 364 -19.93 14.92 -7.67
N GLU A 365 -19.25 13.93 -8.25
CA GLU A 365 -18.95 12.69 -7.53
C GLU A 365 -18.00 12.92 -6.36
N MET A 366 -17.04 13.82 -6.47
CA MET A 366 -16.16 14.22 -5.39
C MET A 366 -16.93 14.68 -4.14
N ALA A 367 -18.03 15.41 -4.34
CA ALA A 367 -18.91 15.88 -3.26
C ALA A 367 -19.82 14.79 -2.67
N LEU A 368 -19.96 13.64 -3.33
CA LEU A 368 -20.89 12.57 -2.97
C LEU A 368 -20.16 11.28 -2.55
N TYR A 369 -18.89 11.14 -2.85
CA TYR A 369 -18.12 9.92 -2.63
C TYR A 369 -17.90 9.67 -1.15
N CYS A 370 -18.65 8.71 -0.59
CA CYS A 370 -18.70 8.43 0.83
C CYS A 370 -18.21 7.02 1.14
N TRP A 371 -17.73 6.84 2.37
CA TRP A 371 -17.47 5.53 2.92
C TRP A 371 -18.76 4.73 3.15
N ASP A 372 -18.69 3.41 2.94
CA ASP A 372 -19.80 2.50 3.25
C ASP A 372 -19.71 2.05 4.70
N GLU A 373 -20.38 2.78 5.58
CA GLU A 373 -20.43 2.51 7.03
C GLU A 373 -21.11 1.17 7.36
N ARG A 374 -21.88 0.58 6.42
CA ARG A 374 -22.64 -0.66 6.64
C ARG A 374 -21.86 -1.91 6.26
N SER A 375 -20.82 -1.78 5.45
CA SER A 375 -20.08 -2.93 4.91
C SER A 375 -19.21 -3.64 5.96
N GLY A 376 -18.96 -3.02 7.12
CA GLY A 376 -17.98 -3.49 8.09
C GLY A 376 -16.53 -3.53 7.56
N ARG A 377 -16.29 -2.97 6.38
CA ARG A 377 -15.00 -2.86 5.70
C ARG A 377 -14.78 -1.42 5.30
N ASP A 378 -13.54 -1.01 5.22
CA ASP A 378 -13.17 0.30 4.70
C ASP A 378 -13.23 0.29 3.17
N ALA A 379 -14.42 0.37 2.67
CA ALA A 379 -14.70 0.49 1.24
C ALA A 379 -15.62 1.68 1.00
N PRO A 380 -15.46 2.42 -0.08
CA PRO A 380 -16.44 3.42 -0.47
C PRO A 380 -17.73 2.75 -0.93
N ARG A 381 -18.83 3.48 -0.87
CA ARG A 381 -20.09 3.05 -1.48
C ARG A 381 -19.90 2.89 -2.99
N LYS A 382 -20.54 1.86 -3.54
CA LYS A 382 -20.57 1.62 -5.00
C LYS A 382 -21.64 2.47 -5.70
N GLU A 383 -21.63 3.76 -5.39
CA GLU A 383 -22.51 4.79 -5.93
C GLU A 383 -21.70 6.07 -6.10
N HIS A 384 -21.83 6.77 -7.22
CA HIS A 384 -21.08 8.00 -7.53
C HIS A 384 -19.57 7.80 -7.45
N ASP A 385 -19.07 6.68 -7.94
CA ASP A 385 -17.68 6.25 -7.81
C ASP A 385 -16.91 6.16 -9.15
N HIS A 386 -17.57 6.35 -10.29
CA HIS A 386 -16.95 6.11 -11.59
C HIS A 386 -15.85 7.10 -11.95
N ALA A 387 -16.09 8.40 -11.79
CA ALA A 387 -15.04 9.40 -11.98
C ALA A 387 -13.99 9.34 -10.86
N MET A 388 -14.36 8.84 -9.67
CA MET A 388 -13.43 8.61 -8.56
C MET A 388 -12.51 7.43 -8.83
N ASP A 389 -13.04 6.34 -9.40
CA ASP A 389 -12.27 5.17 -9.79
C ASP A 389 -11.33 5.52 -10.96
N GLU A 390 -11.81 6.26 -11.97
CA GLU A 390 -10.99 6.78 -13.07
C GLU A 390 -9.83 7.67 -12.56
N MET A 391 -10.11 8.60 -11.65
CA MET A 391 -9.10 9.47 -11.05
C MET A 391 -8.06 8.67 -10.24
N ARG A 392 -8.48 7.63 -9.51
CA ARG A 392 -7.57 6.73 -8.78
C ARG A 392 -6.63 6.00 -9.74
N TYR A 393 -7.11 5.53 -10.89
CA TYR A 393 -6.27 4.88 -11.89
C TYR A 393 -5.17 5.80 -12.40
N PHE A 394 -5.50 7.06 -12.68
CA PHE A 394 -4.51 8.06 -13.03
C PHE A 394 -3.49 8.31 -11.90
N ALA A 395 -3.98 8.47 -10.67
CA ALA A 395 -3.14 8.75 -9.52
C ALA A 395 -2.14 7.62 -9.23
N MET A 396 -2.58 6.35 -9.36
CA MET A 396 -1.73 5.17 -9.17
C MET A 396 -0.67 5.05 -10.28
N ASP A 397 -1.01 5.33 -11.54
CA ASP A 397 -0.06 5.37 -12.66
C ASP A 397 1.03 6.43 -12.41
N LEU A 398 0.63 7.63 -12.00
CA LEU A 398 1.55 8.73 -11.70
C LEU A 398 2.48 8.42 -10.52
N ALA A 399 2.00 7.73 -9.50
CA ALA A 399 2.81 7.31 -8.35
C ALA A 399 3.78 6.18 -8.70
N GLY A 400 3.36 5.26 -9.57
CA GLY A 400 4.16 4.12 -10.03
C GLY A 400 5.41 4.55 -10.82
N GLU A 401 5.34 5.61 -11.61
CA GLU A 401 6.49 6.17 -12.34
C GLU A 401 7.63 6.60 -11.42
N ARG A 402 7.31 7.13 -10.25
CA ARG A 402 8.33 7.55 -9.27
C ARG A 402 9.03 6.39 -8.59
N SER A 403 8.32 5.29 -8.40
CA SER A 403 8.89 4.08 -7.82
C SER A 403 9.83 3.35 -8.81
N GLY A 404 9.59 3.48 -10.11
CA GLY A 404 10.41 2.91 -11.19
C GLY A 404 11.63 3.79 -11.58
N GLY A 405 11.60 5.10 -11.33
CA GLY A 405 12.63 6.05 -11.73
C GLY A 405 13.96 5.93 -10.97
N PHE A 406 14.04 5.16 -9.89
CA PHE A 406 15.28 4.88 -9.16
C PHE A 406 16.04 3.62 -9.64
N ALA A 407 15.54 2.92 -10.66
CA ALA A 407 16.14 1.67 -11.12
C ALA A 407 16.97 1.78 -12.42
N ALA A 408 17.20 2.98 -12.96
CA ALA A 408 17.94 3.15 -14.23
C ALA A 408 18.99 4.26 -14.15
N ILE A 409 20.00 4.13 -13.26
CA ILE A 409 21.31 4.69 -13.49
C ILE A 409 22.26 3.52 -13.63
N SER A 410 22.29 2.92 -14.82
CA SER A 410 23.42 2.11 -15.25
C SER A 410 24.56 3.05 -15.63
N VAL A 411 25.56 3.13 -14.77
CA VAL A 411 26.84 3.76 -15.10
C VAL A 411 27.50 2.94 -16.21
N VAL A 412 27.43 3.40 -17.45
CA VAL A 412 28.27 2.90 -18.52
C VAL A 412 29.69 3.41 -18.22
N ARG A 413 30.53 2.56 -17.65
CA ARG A 413 31.99 2.78 -17.69
C ARG A 413 32.45 2.53 -19.12
N LYS A 414 32.85 3.59 -19.79
CA LYS A 414 33.72 3.47 -20.97
C LYS A 414 35.10 3.03 -20.49
N ILE A 415 35.60 1.98 -21.16
CA ILE A 415 36.99 1.54 -21.12
C ILE A 415 37.84 2.57 -21.85
#